data_cb410bb3e4bb6a15962d10bc2204c275
#
_entry.id   cb410bb3e4bb6a15962d10bc2204c275
#
_cell.length_a   1.000
_cell.length_b   1.000
_cell.length_c   1.000
_cell.angle_alpha   90.00
_cell.angle_beta   90.00
_cell.angle_gamma   90.00
#
_symmetry.space_group_name_H-M   'P 1'
#
loop_
_entity.id
_entity.type
_entity.pdbx_description
1 polymer ?
#
loop_
_entity_poly.entity_id
_entity_poly.type
_entity_poly.pdbx_seq_one_letter_code
_entity_poly.pdbx_strand_id
1 'polypeptide(L)'
;HFGRVDVLFNNAGIGAPAVPLETLSPAQWRAVVDTNLNGPFFCTQAAFRVMKAQTPRGGRIINNGSVSAHAPRPMTMPYTATKHAMTGLTKAASLDGRAWDIACGQIDIGNAMTEMARPMAEGILQADGRVASEPTIDVALVAQAVLDMARLPLSANVQFMTLMATKMPLVGRG
;
A
#
# COMPACT_ATOMS: atom_id res chain seq x y z
N HIS A 1 -24.95 8.67 -1.74
CA HIS A 1 -25.83 7.97 -2.69
C HIS A 1 -26.33 6.66 -2.09
N PHE A 2 -25.45 5.79 -1.59
CA PHE A 2 -25.82 4.49 -0.99
C PHE A 2 -26.07 4.54 0.51
N GLY A 3 -25.76 5.64 1.18
CA GLY A 3 -25.94 5.82 2.63
C GLY A 3 -24.96 5.03 3.51
N ARG A 4 -24.03 4.26 2.91
CA ARG A 4 -23.04 3.43 3.62
C ARG A 4 -21.75 3.21 2.86
N VAL A 5 -20.72 2.83 3.59
CA VAL A 5 -19.41 2.39 3.05
C VAL A 5 -19.07 1.02 3.66
N ASP A 6 -19.05 -0.02 2.86
CA ASP A 6 -18.73 -1.38 3.32
C ASP A 6 -17.24 -1.70 3.19
N VAL A 7 -16.61 -1.19 2.13
CA VAL A 7 -15.18 -1.39 1.86
C VAL A 7 -14.56 -0.08 1.41
N LEU A 8 -13.41 0.26 2.00
CA LEU A 8 -12.50 1.29 1.53
C LEU A 8 -11.19 0.62 1.09
N PHE A 9 -10.80 0.81 -0.16
CA PHE A 9 -9.46 0.45 -0.63
C PHE A 9 -8.63 1.71 -0.86
N ASN A 10 -7.68 1.98 0.01
CA ASN A 10 -6.73 3.07 -0.12
C ASN A 10 -5.64 2.67 -1.13
N ASN A 11 -5.92 2.87 -2.40
CA ASN A 11 -5.08 2.41 -3.51
C ASN A 11 -4.19 3.51 -4.11
N ALA A 12 -4.63 4.76 -4.08
CA ALA A 12 -3.89 5.86 -4.70
C ALA A 12 -2.45 5.94 -4.19
N GLY A 13 -1.51 6.07 -5.11
CA GLY A 13 -0.10 6.17 -4.77
C GLY A 13 0.74 6.63 -5.95
N ILE A 14 1.81 7.37 -5.66
CA ILE A 14 2.79 7.84 -6.63
C ILE A 14 4.21 7.57 -6.14
N GLY A 15 5.17 7.48 -7.07
CA GLY A 15 6.61 7.53 -6.79
C GLY A 15 7.16 8.94 -6.90
N ALA A 16 8.38 9.14 -6.44
CA ALA A 16 9.19 10.30 -6.79
C ALA A 16 10.17 9.92 -7.92
N PRO A 17 10.72 10.89 -8.65
CA PRO A 17 11.85 10.63 -9.55
C PRO A 17 13.00 9.96 -8.79
N ALA A 18 13.65 8.98 -9.42
CA ALA A 18 14.83 8.31 -8.87
C ALA A 18 16.05 9.23 -9.04
N VAL A 19 16.30 10.06 -8.06
CA VAL A 19 17.39 11.04 -8.04
C VAL A 19 18.20 10.92 -6.75
N PRO A 20 19.46 11.36 -6.72
CA PRO A 20 20.25 11.45 -5.48
C PRO A 20 19.48 12.24 -4.41
N LEU A 21 19.60 11.79 -3.16
CA LEU A 21 18.81 12.34 -2.04
C LEU A 21 18.94 13.86 -1.89
N GLU A 22 20.15 14.36 -2.04
CA GLU A 22 20.48 15.79 -1.91
C GLU A 22 19.86 16.68 -3.02
N THR A 23 19.42 16.06 -4.12
CA THR A 23 18.78 16.76 -5.24
C THR A 23 17.25 16.65 -5.22
N LEU A 24 16.70 15.80 -4.34
CA LEU A 24 15.26 15.62 -4.19
C LEU A 24 14.63 16.92 -3.63
N SER A 25 13.73 17.54 -4.38
CA SER A 25 13.10 18.78 -3.93
C SER A 25 12.06 18.56 -2.83
N PRO A 26 11.86 19.55 -1.94
CA PRO A 26 10.78 19.49 -0.96
C PRO A 26 9.38 19.33 -1.59
N ALA A 27 9.15 19.81 -2.78
CA ALA A 27 7.89 19.67 -3.51
C ALA A 27 7.65 18.21 -3.92
N GLN A 28 8.67 17.53 -4.43
CA GLN A 28 8.59 16.09 -4.79
C GLN A 28 8.34 15.24 -3.55
N TRP A 29 9.01 15.53 -2.44
CA TRP A 29 8.75 14.86 -1.16
C TRP A 29 7.29 15.03 -0.72
N ARG A 30 6.80 16.29 -0.67
CA ARG A 30 5.44 16.59 -0.24
C ARG A 30 4.39 15.93 -1.11
N ALA A 31 4.55 15.94 -2.43
CA ALA A 31 3.60 15.30 -3.34
C ALA A 31 3.41 13.80 -3.03
N VAL A 32 4.51 13.08 -2.73
CA VAL A 32 4.44 11.67 -2.36
C VAL A 32 3.79 11.48 -0.99
N VAL A 33 4.15 12.31 0.01
CA VAL A 33 3.54 12.24 1.36
C VAL A 33 2.05 12.56 1.29
N ASP A 34 1.65 13.59 0.56
CA ASP A 34 0.25 13.99 0.45
C ASP A 34 -0.59 12.90 -0.20
N THR A 35 -0.09 12.29 -1.27
CA THR A 35 -0.84 11.24 -1.96
C THR A 35 -0.81 9.91 -1.19
N ASN A 36 0.37 9.45 -0.76
CA ASN A 36 0.55 8.08 -0.26
C ASN A 36 0.24 7.92 1.23
N LEU A 37 0.22 9.01 2.01
CA LEU A 37 0.03 8.97 3.45
C LEU A 37 -1.15 9.84 3.91
N ASN A 38 -1.14 11.13 3.59
CA ASN A 38 -2.21 12.05 4.02
C ASN A 38 -3.55 11.65 3.38
N GLY A 39 -3.57 11.30 2.09
CA GLY A 39 -4.76 10.83 1.39
C GLY A 39 -5.41 9.62 2.08
N PRO A 40 -4.69 8.50 2.28
CA PRO A 40 -5.18 7.35 3.04
C PRO A 40 -5.64 7.68 4.47
N PHE A 41 -4.94 8.57 5.18
CA PHE A 41 -5.36 9.03 6.50
C PHE A 41 -6.73 9.70 6.43
N PHE A 42 -6.94 10.67 5.54
CA PHE A 42 -8.21 11.39 5.42
C PHE A 42 -9.35 10.47 4.97
N CYS A 43 -9.10 9.58 4.01
CA CYS A 43 -10.08 8.59 3.57
C CYS A 43 -10.47 7.63 4.72
N THR A 44 -9.48 7.15 5.48
CA THR A 44 -9.70 6.30 6.65
C THR A 44 -10.52 7.03 7.71
N GLN A 45 -10.18 8.29 8.01
CA GLN A 45 -10.94 9.11 8.98
C GLN A 45 -12.40 9.29 8.55
N ALA A 46 -12.64 9.58 7.26
CA ALA A 46 -13.99 9.71 6.72
C ALA A 46 -14.76 8.39 6.77
N ALA A 47 -14.11 7.28 6.37
CA ALA A 47 -14.71 5.95 6.43
C ALA A 47 -15.09 5.54 7.86
N PHE A 48 -14.22 5.80 8.85
CA PHE A 48 -14.53 5.55 10.26
C PHE A 48 -15.80 6.26 10.71
N ARG A 49 -16.00 7.53 10.34
CA ARG A 49 -17.23 8.28 10.69
C ARG A 49 -18.48 7.59 10.14
N VAL A 50 -18.45 7.16 8.89
CA VAL A 50 -19.57 6.49 8.23
C VAL A 50 -19.78 5.09 8.80
N MET A 51 -18.72 4.26 8.87
CA MET A 51 -18.78 2.87 9.33
C MET A 51 -19.23 2.73 10.78
N LYS A 52 -18.94 3.72 11.63
CA LYS A 52 -19.43 3.76 13.02
C LYS A 52 -20.91 4.12 13.12
N ALA A 53 -21.41 4.97 12.24
CA ALA A 53 -22.77 5.51 12.28
C ALA A 53 -23.79 4.69 11.46
N GLN A 54 -23.36 3.90 10.49
CA GLN A 54 -24.23 3.11 9.62
C GLN A 54 -24.86 1.91 10.33
N THR A 55 -25.96 1.36 9.74
CA THR A 55 -26.63 0.16 10.23
C THR A 55 -26.72 -0.89 9.10
N PRO A 56 -26.23 -2.14 9.28
CA PRO A 56 -25.37 -2.52 10.40
C PRO A 56 -24.07 -1.74 10.40
N ARG A 57 -23.52 -1.49 11.60
CA ARG A 57 -22.23 -0.79 11.74
C ARG A 57 -21.06 -1.65 11.28
N GLY A 58 -19.88 -1.04 11.14
CA GLY A 58 -18.65 -1.71 10.75
C GLY A 58 -18.38 -1.61 9.26
N GLY A 59 -17.28 -2.21 8.84
CA GLY A 59 -16.81 -2.21 7.47
C GLY A 59 -15.35 -2.65 7.38
N ARG A 60 -14.80 -2.63 6.19
CA ARG A 60 -13.44 -3.06 5.93
C ARG A 60 -12.61 -1.97 5.27
N ILE A 61 -11.41 -1.76 5.77
CA ILE A 61 -10.41 -0.88 5.19
C ILE A 61 -9.23 -1.75 4.74
N ILE A 62 -8.82 -1.61 3.50
CA ILE A 62 -7.66 -2.28 2.93
C ILE A 62 -6.69 -1.20 2.47
N ASN A 63 -5.47 -1.22 2.97
CA ASN A 63 -4.43 -0.28 2.59
C ASN A 63 -3.49 -0.92 1.57
N ASN A 64 -3.23 -0.21 0.48
CA ASN A 64 -2.21 -0.60 -0.49
C ASN A 64 -0.83 -0.25 0.07
N GLY A 65 -0.18 -1.25 0.64
CA GLY A 65 1.22 -1.20 1.06
C GLY A 65 2.20 -1.40 -0.09
N SER A 66 3.35 -1.95 0.23
CA SER A 66 4.38 -2.34 -0.74
C SER A 66 5.44 -3.19 -0.06
N VAL A 67 6.09 -4.06 -0.79
CA VAL A 67 7.34 -4.70 -0.33
C VAL A 67 8.42 -3.66 0.04
N SER A 68 8.31 -2.42 -0.45
CA SER A 68 9.16 -1.29 -0.02
C SER A 68 8.92 -0.85 1.43
N ALA A 69 7.87 -1.35 2.10
CA ALA A 69 7.68 -1.21 3.55
C ALA A 69 8.61 -2.14 4.36
N HIS A 70 9.32 -3.04 3.69
CA HIS A 70 10.22 -4.02 4.31
C HIS A 70 11.67 -3.89 3.78
N ALA A 71 11.82 -3.77 2.46
CA ALA A 71 13.13 -3.67 1.80
C ALA A 71 13.10 -2.57 0.73
N PRO A 72 13.81 -1.44 0.96
CA PRO A 72 13.84 -0.33 0.01
C PRO A 72 14.70 -0.66 -1.22
N ARG A 73 14.50 0.11 -2.29
CA ARG A 73 15.46 0.23 -3.40
C ARG A 73 16.22 1.54 -3.29
N PRO A 74 17.39 1.65 -3.94
CA PRO A 74 18.09 2.92 -4.03
C PRO A 74 17.19 4.04 -4.61
N MET A 75 17.39 5.27 -4.18
CA MET A 75 16.70 6.48 -4.67
C MET A 75 15.16 6.46 -4.54
N THR A 76 14.63 5.71 -3.56
CA THR A 76 13.16 5.61 -3.35
C THR A 76 12.70 6.17 -2.00
N MET A 77 13.47 7.07 -1.37
CA MET A 77 13.22 7.52 0.01
C MET A 77 11.79 8.00 0.27
N PRO A 78 11.16 8.89 -0.52
CA PRO A 78 9.80 9.35 -0.22
C PRO A 78 8.77 8.20 -0.26
N TYR A 79 8.87 7.35 -1.28
CA TYR A 79 7.99 6.20 -1.43
C TYR A 79 8.20 5.19 -0.28
N THR A 80 9.45 4.84 0.01
CA THR A 80 9.81 3.93 1.11
C THR A 80 9.29 4.45 2.44
N ALA A 81 9.54 5.72 2.76
CA ALA A 81 9.09 6.33 4.01
C ALA A 81 7.56 6.27 4.16
N THR A 82 6.82 6.62 3.09
CA THR A 82 5.35 6.59 3.12
C THR A 82 4.80 5.17 3.23
N LYS A 83 5.44 4.16 2.59
CA LYS A 83 5.00 2.76 2.70
C LYS A 83 5.31 2.14 4.08
N HIS A 84 6.39 2.53 4.75
CA HIS A 84 6.63 2.19 6.15
C HIS A 84 5.58 2.85 7.07
N ALA A 85 5.29 4.14 6.85
CA ALA A 85 4.27 4.86 7.62
C ALA A 85 2.86 4.25 7.43
N MET A 86 2.53 3.73 6.24
CA MET A 86 1.28 3.00 5.97
C MET A 86 1.11 1.80 6.91
N THR A 87 2.19 1.06 7.20
CA THR A 87 2.16 -0.06 8.16
C THR A 87 1.75 0.42 9.56
N GLY A 88 2.26 1.57 10.01
CA GLY A 88 1.86 2.19 11.27
C GLY A 88 0.38 2.60 11.28
N LEU A 89 -0.07 3.28 10.21
CA LEU A 89 -1.47 3.68 10.02
C LEU A 89 -2.41 2.47 10.04
N THR A 90 -2.05 1.39 9.35
CA THR A 90 -2.84 0.15 9.32
C THR A 90 -2.98 -0.46 10.71
N LYS A 91 -1.89 -0.56 11.47
CA LYS A 91 -1.89 -1.12 12.84
C LYS A 91 -2.76 -0.29 13.77
N ALA A 92 -2.61 1.04 13.74
CA ALA A 92 -3.39 1.96 14.57
C ALA A 92 -4.88 1.88 14.22
N ALA A 93 -5.25 1.99 12.94
CA ALA A 93 -6.63 1.89 12.50
C ALA A 93 -7.26 0.53 12.82
N SER A 94 -6.49 -0.57 12.72
CA SER A 94 -6.96 -1.90 13.12
C SER A 94 -7.27 -1.97 14.61
N LEU A 95 -6.46 -1.34 15.47
CA LEU A 95 -6.70 -1.29 16.91
C LEU A 95 -7.94 -0.44 17.25
N ASP A 96 -8.02 0.76 16.69
CA ASP A 96 -9.11 1.71 16.95
C ASP A 96 -10.46 1.22 16.41
N GLY A 97 -10.42 0.40 15.35
CA GLY A 97 -11.61 -0.16 14.69
C GLY A 97 -12.31 -1.29 15.45
N ARG A 98 -11.62 -1.98 16.37
CA ARG A 98 -12.10 -3.22 17.01
C ARG A 98 -13.46 -3.05 17.70
N ALA A 99 -13.65 -1.97 18.45
CA ALA A 99 -14.91 -1.71 19.16
C ALA A 99 -16.10 -1.38 18.23
N TRP A 100 -15.84 -1.21 16.94
CA TRP A 100 -16.81 -0.73 15.96
C TRP A 100 -17.04 -1.69 14.79
N ASP A 101 -16.53 -2.91 14.88
CA ASP A 101 -16.59 -3.91 13.83
C ASP A 101 -15.93 -3.40 12.51
N ILE A 102 -14.90 -2.56 12.63
CA ILE A 102 -14.11 -2.06 11.50
C ILE A 102 -12.83 -2.87 11.43
N ALA A 103 -12.72 -3.69 10.38
CA ALA A 103 -11.51 -4.45 10.07
C ALA A 103 -10.56 -3.60 9.22
N CYS A 104 -9.29 -3.47 9.61
CA CYS A 104 -8.29 -2.78 8.82
C CYS A 104 -7.10 -3.71 8.56
N GLY A 105 -6.73 -3.88 7.30
CA GLY A 105 -5.60 -4.69 6.85
C GLY A 105 -4.80 -4.02 5.74
N GLN A 106 -3.69 -4.63 5.38
CA GLN A 106 -2.77 -4.13 4.36
C GLN A 106 -2.35 -5.24 3.41
N ILE A 107 -2.26 -4.91 2.12
CA ILE A 107 -1.63 -5.76 1.12
C ILE A 107 -0.32 -5.11 0.66
N ASP A 108 0.80 -5.79 0.89
CA ASP A 108 2.12 -5.37 0.44
C ASP A 108 2.40 -5.98 -0.93
N ILE A 109 2.34 -5.15 -1.95
CA ILE A 109 2.44 -5.58 -3.34
C ILE A 109 3.88 -5.43 -3.81
N GLY A 110 4.43 -6.51 -4.38
CA GLY A 110 5.63 -6.47 -5.20
C GLY A 110 5.26 -6.14 -6.65
N ASN A 111 6.21 -6.05 -7.53
CA ASN A 111 6.13 -5.61 -8.93
C ASN A 111 4.88 -6.09 -9.72
N ALA A 112 3.69 -5.55 -9.43
CA ALA A 112 2.52 -5.77 -10.29
C ALA A 112 2.65 -4.96 -11.58
N MET A 113 2.39 -5.57 -12.74
CA MET A 113 2.57 -4.93 -14.04
C MET A 113 1.55 -3.80 -14.22
N THR A 114 2.00 -2.58 -13.97
CA THR A 114 1.29 -1.32 -14.14
C THR A 114 2.24 -0.31 -14.78
N GLU A 115 1.77 0.86 -15.18
CA GLU A 115 2.64 1.93 -15.66
C GLU A 115 3.75 2.28 -14.65
N MET A 116 3.43 2.29 -13.35
CA MET A 116 4.42 2.55 -12.28
C MET A 116 5.50 1.46 -12.22
N ALA A 117 5.17 0.21 -12.54
CA ALA A 117 6.08 -0.93 -12.45
C ALA A 117 6.84 -1.21 -13.75
N ARG A 118 6.54 -0.53 -14.84
CA ARG A 118 7.23 -0.71 -16.13
C ARG A 118 8.75 -0.62 -16.01
N PRO A 119 9.34 0.39 -15.30
CA PRO A 119 10.79 0.46 -15.12
C PRO A 119 11.39 -0.78 -14.43
N MET A 120 10.64 -1.48 -13.57
CA MET A 120 11.13 -2.70 -12.92
C MET A 120 11.34 -3.83 -13.93
N ALA A 121 10.46 -3.96 -14.92
CA ALA A 121 10.59 -4.94 -15.98
C ALA A 121 11.70 -4.60 -16.99
N GLU A 122 11.91 -3.31 -17.26
CA GLU A 122 12.93 -2.83 -18.21
C GLU A 122 14.33 -2.79 -17.60
N GLY A 123 14.45 -2.47 -16.33
CA GLY A 123 15.70 -2.43 -15.57
C GLY A 123 15.69 -1.35 -14.51
N ILE A 124 15.95 -1.74 -13.27
CA ILE A 124 15.98 -0.83 -12.12
C ILE A 124 17.28 -1.01 -11.32
N LEU A 125 17.74 0.09 -10.71
CA LEU A 125 18.93 0.10 -9.88
C LEU A 125 18.79 -0.84 -8.68
N GLN A 126 19.73 -1.76 -8.54
CA GLN A 126 19.80 -2.71 -7.43
C GLN A 126 20.70 -2.18 -6.31
N ALA A 127 20.64 -2.83 -5.14
CA ALA A 127 21.43 -2.45 -3.96
C ALA A 127 22.95 -2.51 -4.20
N ASP A 128 23.41 -3.39 -5.08
CA ASP A 128 24.80 -3.55 -5.48
C ASP A 128 25.28 -2.58 -6.57
N GLY A 129 24.40 -1.65 -6.98
CA GLY A 129 24.70 -0.65 -8.02
C GLY A 129 24.48 -1.11 -9.47
N ARG A 130 24.16 -2.38 -9.71
CA ARG A 130 23.80 -2.87 -11.04
C ARG A 130 22.37 -2.43 -11.44
N VAL A 131 22.11 -2.32 -12.72
CA VAL A 131 20.77 -2.20 -13.27
C VAL A 131 20.32 -3.58 -13.76
N ALA A 132 19.20 -4.07 -13.22
CA ALA A 132 18.66 -5.37 -13.59
C ALA A 132 17.13 -5.32 -13.71
N SER A 133 16.58 -6.07 -14.65
CA SER A 133 15.13 -6.30 -14.71
C SER A 133 14.66 -7.18 -13.56
N GLU A 134 13.48 -6.91 -13.06
CA GLU A 134 12.85 -7.72 -12.02
C GLU A 134 11.56 -8.37 -12.53
N PRO A 135 11.30 -9.62 -12.14
CA PRO A 135 10.03 -10.28 -12.44
C PRO A 135 8.83 -9.48 -11.94
N THR A 136 7.74 -9.55 -12.70
CA THR A 136 6.47 -8.90 -12.41
C THR A 136 5.34 -9.93 -12.33
N ILE A 137 4.22 -9.56 -11.71
CA ILE A 137 2.98 -10.34 -11.69
C ILE A 137 1.88 -9.59 -12.44
N ASP A 138 0.90 -10.34 -12.92
CA ASP A 138 -0.32 -9.77 -13.49
C ASP A 138 -1.09 -9.00 -12.42
N VAL A 139 -1.49 -7.78 -12.73
CA VAL A 139 -2.29 -6.92 -11.84
C VAL A 139 -3.64 -7.56 -11.48
N ALA A 140 -4.18 -8.43 -12.34
CA ALA A 140 -5.40 -9.18 -12.05
C ALA A 140 -5.28 -10.06 -10.80
N LEU A 141 -4.09 -10.63 -10.52
CA LEU A 141 -3.84 -11.40 -9.30
C LEU A 141 -3.92 -10.52 -8.05
N VAL A 142 -3.46 -9.27 -8.15
CA VAL A 142 -3.57 -8.31 -7.05
C VAL A 142 -5.04 -7.93 -6.83
N ALA A 143 -5.78 -7.66 -7.89
CA ALA A 143 -7.20 -7.34 -7.81
C ALA A 143 -7.99 -8.49 -7.17
N GLN A 144 -7.70 -9.74 -7.54
CA GLN A 144 -8.33 -10.93 -6.94
C GLN A 144 -8.00 -11.01 -5.44
N ALA A 145 -6.75 -10.83 -5.04
CA ALA A 145 -6.36 -10.85 -3.63
C ALA A 145 -7.08 -9.77 -2.80
N VAL A 146 -7.20 -8.55 -3.33
CA VAL A 146 -7.95 -7.47 -2.68
C VAL A 146 -9.44 -7.83 -2.55
N LEU A 147 -10.03 -8.43 -3.59
CA LEU A 147 -11.41 -8.89 -3.58
C LEU A 147 -11.63 -9.99 -2.53
N ASP A 148 -10.70 -10.94 -2.42
CA ASP A 148 -10.78 -12.01 -1.41
C ASP A 148 -10.66 -11.44 0.02
N MET A 149 -9.76 -10.49 0.25
CA MET A 149 -9.71 -9.75 1.51
C MET A 149 -11.04 -9.02 1.80
N ALA A 150 -11.63 -8.37 0.79
CA ALA A 150 -12.87 -7.62 0.95
C ALA A 150 -14.08 -8.48 1.28
N ARG A 151 -14.11 -9.73 0.80
CA ARG A 151 -15.22 -10.68 0.97
C ARG A 151 -15.24 -11.41 2.32
N LEU A 152 -14.17 -11.35 3.10
CA LEU A 152 -14.14 -11.97 4.41
C LEU A 152 -15.22 -11.39 5.33
N PRO A 153 -15.84 -12.19 6.19
CA PRO A 153 -16.71 -11.65 7.24
C PRO A 153 -15.92 -10.71 8.15
N LEU A 154 -16.56 -9.73 8.77
CA LEU A 154 -15.89 -8.76 9.65
C LEU A 154 -15.29 -9.39 10.92
N SER A 155 -15.68 -10.63 11.25
CA SER A 155 -15.07 -11.43 12.32
C SER A 155 -13.66 -11.96 11.97
N ALA A 156 -13.25 -11.87 10.71
CA ALA A 156 -11.92 -12.29 10.24
C ALA A 156 -11.23 -11.13 9.50
N ASN A 157 -9.94 -10.99 9.68
CA ASN A 157 -9.15 -9.95 9.02
C ASN A 157 -7.80 -10.49 8.53
N VAL A 158 -7.47 -10.22 7.28
CA VAL A 158 -6.10 -10.34 6.80
C VAL A 158 -5.37 -9.07 7.24
N GLN A 159 -4.62 -9.16 8.34
CA GLN A 159 -3.92 -8.01 8.91
C GLN A 159 -2.81 -7.52 7.98
N PHE A 160 -2.00 -8.44 7.46
CA PHE A 160 -0.96 -8.20 6.46
C PHE A 160 -0.90 -9.34 5.46
N MET A 161 -0.78 -9.00 4.18
CA MET A 161 -0.56 -9.93 3.09
C MET A 161 0.57 -9.39 2.22
N THR A 162 1.54 -10.24 1.86
CA THR A 162 2.55 -9.90 0.85
C THR A 162 2.27 -10.71 -0.41
N LEU A 163 2.08 -10.03 -1.53
CA LEU A 163 1.86 -10.63 -2.85
C LEU A 163 2.87 -10.08 -3.85
N MET A 164 3.72 -10.95 -4.40
CA MET A 164 4.78 -10.56 -5.32
C MET A 164 5.11 -11.66 -6.32
N ALA A 165 5.85 -11.33 -7.38
CA ALA A 165 6.38 -12.33 -8.30
C ALA A 165 7.30 -13.32 -7.55
N THR A 166 7.13 -14.62 -7.77
CA THR A 166 7.90 -15.67 -7.08
C THR A 166 9.42 -15.49 -7.20
N LYS A 167 9.88 -15.00 -8.36
CA LYS A 167 11.32 -14.79 -8.62
C LYS A 167 11.79 -13.35 -8.32
N MET A 168 10.91 -12.49 -7.78
CA MET A 168 11.31 -11.14 -7.40
C MET A 168 12.28 -11.19 -6.21
N PRO A 169 13.42 -10.49 -6.26
CA PRO A 169 14.36 -10.46 -5.15
C PRO A 169 13.78 -9.62 -4.00
N LEU A 170 13.46 -10.25 -2.88
CA LEU A 170 13.05 -9.63 -1.62
C LEU A 170 13.81 -10.28 -0.47
N VAL A 171 13.57 -11.57 -0.21
CA VAL A 171 14.35 -12.38 0.73
C VAL A 171 15.70 -12.69 0.08
N GLY A 172 16.81 -12.50 0.83
CA GLY A 172 18.16 -12.68 0.29
C GLY A 172 18.66 -11.50 -0.56
N ARG A 173 17.94 -10.39 -0.60
CA ARG A 173 18.43 -9.11 -1.11
C ARG A 173 19.35 -8.51 -0.03
N GLY A 174 20.62 -8.65 -0.18
CA GLY A 174 21.65 -8.14 0.71
C GLY A 174 22.82 -7.61 -0.06
#